data_3572bb8d0567e672ad72977bc7a32d33
#
_entry.id   3572bb8d0567e672ad72977bc7a32d33
#
_cell.length_a   1.000
_cell.length_b   1.000
_cell.length_c   1.000
_cell.angle_alpha   90.00
_cell.angle_beta   90.00
_cell.angle_gamma   90.00
#
_symmetry.space_group_name_H-M   'P 1'
#
loop_
_entity.id
_entity.type
_entity.pdbx_description
1 polymer ?
#
loop_
_entity_poly.entity_id
_entity_poly.type
_entity_poly.pdbx_seq_one_letter_code
_entity_poly.pdbx_strand_id
1 'polypeptide(L)'
;MNIDNSNLQLNRFQTGTVSGNRTENAAANNNTQTASGNAALAQAQEGQTFTGRIIDVNGSQVTIQMDGNLMLQARMAEAVNLNMGDTIAFLVKENSGSTVMIQPLASDMQAMKDQTIFDLLEKNQLSPSDKNYQIAETLLNENMPVDRTSMQKVLQQAYKYPDTPIQTIISMNKMQLPVTEQTIAGFEQYQTNQHAMMQALSGMTEELTAYMSEPDSMREMLQVLSDAQDLPVLNADAMLQELEQTTGNALFTQGQVSVGDQLAATDMTGNPPVLSAEQLSAFAEKFDMTEDQLTNLTKQLQNMHLDAQTIQTVFTQSDTTMQLANHLQALVTGAADKSMINAETMKEFFTSDGMKELLEAAVKEKFTLNPEKMQNPQEVSDLYKGIYEKMDRLMQQMSGHASSSGEHLSESAKGMQERIDFLQNLSNLFPYAQIPMRMEGRDGNADLFVYMNKKRMQEKKEDVSALLHLDMEYLGPTDVHVSLRGTMVHTKFYVEDAESARIIDDHMTQLEQAIAENGYKLT
;
A
#
# COMPACT_ATOMS: atom_id res chain seq x y z
N MET A 1 -6.03 -23.85 19.05
CA MET A 1 -7.25 -23.10 18.75
C MET A 1 -7.30 -22.92 17.22
N ASN A 2 -8.30 -23.55 16.60
CA ASN A 2 -8.46 -23.44 15.14
C ASN A 2 -9.11 -22.09 14.83
N ILE A 3 -8.36 -21.19 14.24
CA ILE A 3 -8.93 -20.00 13.61
C ILE A 3 -9.25 -20.44 12.18
N ASP A 4 -10.52 -20.58 11.90
CA ASP A 4 -11.05 -20.85 10.57
C ASP A 4 -10.89 -19.55 9.76
N ASN A 5 -9.91 -19.55 8.84
CA ASN A 5 -9.55 -18.39 7.99
C ASN A 5 -10.59 -18.09 6.90
N SER A 6 -11.77 -18.73 6.94
CA SER A 6 -12.82 -18.54 5.93
C SER A 6 -13.63 -17.24 6.09
N ASN A 7 -13.42 -16.44 7.15
CA ASN A 7 -14.20 -15.23 7.42
C ASN A 7 -13.42 -13.91 7.41
N LEU A 8 -12.17 -13.89 6.93
CA LEU A 8 -11.55 -12.62 6.51
C LEU A 8 -11.97 -12.30 5.06
N GLN A 9 -13.26 -12.24 4.82
CA GLN A 9 -13.75 -11.47 3.69
C GLN A 9 -13.60 -10.00 4.07
N LEU A 10 -12.58 -9.38 3.49
CA LEU A 10 -12.52 -7.94 3.33
C LEU A 10 -13.82 -7.49 2.66
N ASN A 11 -14.73 -6.92 3.44
CA ASN A 11 -16.03 -6.40 3.03
C ASN A 11 -15.86 -5.14 2.17
N ARG A 12 -14.98 -5.17 1.16
CA ARG A 12 -14.66 -4.00 0.33
C ARG A 12 -14.83 -4.18 -1.18
N PHE A 13 -15.24 -5.35 -1.64
CA PHE A 13 -15.51 -5.56 -3.06
C PHE A 13 -17.00 -5.78 -3.34
N GLN A 14 -17.80 -4.72 -3.12
CA GLN A 14 -19.05 -4.54 -3.85
C GLN A 14 -18.82 -3.49 -4.93
N THR A 15 -18.15 -3.86 -6.00
CA THR A 15 -18.28 -3.16 -7.27
C THR A 15 -19.28 -3.90 -8.13
N GLY A 16 -20.21 -3.15 -8.68
CA GLY A 16 -21.40 -3.66 -9.34
C GLY A 16 -21.09 -4.56 -10.53
N THR A 17 -21.72 -5.69 -10.53
CA THR A 17 -21.86 -6.54 -11.71
C THR A 17 -22.72 -5.83 -12.76
N VAL A 18 -22.11 -5.47 -13.86
CA VAL A 18 -22.84 -5.10 -15.09
C VAL A 18 -23.49 -6.36 -15.64
N SER A 19 -24.83 -6.40 -15.56
CA SER A 19 -25.67 -7.45 -16.12
C SER A 19 -25.69 -7.37 -17.63
N GLY A 20 -25.01 -8.28 -18.29
CA GLY A 20 -25.21 -8.57 -19.71
C GLY A 20 -26.35 -9.55 -19.90
N ASN A 21 -27.46 -9.05 -20.45
CA ASN A 21 -28.62 -9.82 -20.88
C ASN A 21 -28.23 -10.90 -21.91
N ARG A 22 -28.51 -12.15 -21.61
CA ARG A 22 -28.75 -13.18 -22.65
C ARG A 22 -29.92 -14.05 -22.23
N THR A 23 -31.04 -13.79 -22.84
CA THR A 23 -32.20 -14.69 -22.94
C THR A 23 -31.81 -15.90 -23.79
N GLU A 24 -31.92 -17.09 -23.23
CA GLU A 24 -32.28 -18.29 -24.01
C GLU A 24 -33.03 -19.30 -23.15
N ASN A 25 -34.11 -19.78 -23.74
CA ASN A 25 -35.06 -20.74 -23.23
C ASN A 25 -34.44 -22.09 -22.85
N ALA A 26 -34.79 -22.60 -21.70
CA ALA A 26 -34.87 -24.04 -21.47
C ALA A 26 -35.96 -24.35 -20.43
N ALA A 27 -37.15 -24.59 -20.93
CA ALA A 27 -38.15 -25.36 -20.19
C ALA A 27 -37.73 -26.84 -20.21
N ALA A 28 -37.74 -27.47 -19.04
CA ALA A 28 -37.67 -28.90 -18.73
C ALA A 28 -36.46 -29.32 -17.88
N ASN A 29 -36.62 -29.27 -16.58
CA ASN A 29 -36.21 -30.30 -15.61
C ASN A 29 -36.32 -29.83 -14.14
N ASN A 30 -37.52 -29.32 -13.77
CA ASN A 30 -37.73 -28.85 -12.38
C ASN A 30 -37.98 -29.99 -11.35
N ASN A 31 -38.05 -31.25 -11.76
CA ASN A 31 -38.43 -32.31 -10.83
C ASN A 31 -37.25 -33.03 -10.15
N THR A 32 -36.04 -32.91 -10.66
CA THR A 32 -34.87 -33.61 -10.10
C THR A 32 -34.13 -32.79 -9.03
N GLN A 33 -34.19 -31.47 -9.10
CA GLN A 33 -33.52 -30.59 -8.13
C GLN A 33 -34.33 -30.42 -6.84
N THR A 34 -35.66 -30.39 -6.91
CA THR A 34 -36.55 -30.35 -5.73
C THR A 34 -36.43 -31.61 -4.87
N ALA A 35 -36.28 -32.77 -5.51
CA ALA A 35 -36.10 -34.05 -4.79
C ALA A 35 -34.75 -34.14 -4.07
N SER A 36 -33.70 -33.51 -4.63
CA SER A 36 -32.37 -33.49 -4.00
C SER A 36 -32.29 -32.54 -2.81
N GLY A 37 -32.96 -31.36 -2.88
CA GLY A 37 -33.05 -30.42 -1.76
C GLY A 37 -33.85 -30.97 -0.58
N ASN A 38 -34.99 -31.63 -0.85
CA ASN A 38 -35.79 -32.26 0.17
C ASN A 38 -35.09 -33.46 0.82
N ALA A 39 -34.26 -34.22 0.08
CA ALA A 39 -33.45 -35.30 0.63
C ALA A 39 -32.34 -34.79 1.57
N ALA A 40 -31.76 -33.66 1.30
CA ALA A 40 -30.74 -33.04 2.16
C ALA A 40 -31.33 -32.52 3.48
N LEU A 41 -32.55 -31.96 3.45
CA LEU A 41 -33.25 -31.46 4.64
C LEU A 41 -34.12 -32.54 5.34
N ALA A 42 -34.41 -33.65 4.69
CA ALA A 42 -35.02 -34.80 5.37
C ALA A 42 -34.17 -35.31 6.56
N GLN A 43 -32.87 -34.98 6.58
CA GLN A 43 -31.95 -35.26 7.67
C GLN A 43 -31.77 -34.10 8.64
N ALA A 44 -32.39 -32.93 8.39
CA ALA A 44 -32.27 -31.76 9.25
C ALA A 44 -32.95 -32.00 10.61
N GLN A 45 -32.27 -31.70 11.69
CA GLN A 45 -32.79 -31.84 13.04
C GLN A 45 -33.70 -30.68 13.40
N GLU A 46 -34.72 -30.92 14.21
CA GLU A 46 -35.49 -29.86 14.86
C GLU A 46 -34.56 -28.87 15.57
N GLY A 47 -34.80 -27.55 15.40
CA GLY A 47 -33.96 -26.51 15.94
C GLY A 47 -32.80 -26.06 15.02
N GLN A 48 -32.58 -26.72 13.90
CA GLN A 48 -31.56 -26.31 12.93
C GLN A 48 -32.02 -25.08 12.16
N THR A 49 -31.09 -24.14 11.93
CA THR A 49 -31.32 -22.94 11.13
C THR A 49 -30.63 -23.04 9.77
N PHE A 50 -31.25 -22.45 8.74
CA PHE A 50 -30.65 -22.30 7.42
C PHE A 50 -31.11 -20.99 6.77
N THR A 51 -30.34 -20.45 5.84
CA THR A 51 -30.66 -19.23 5.07
C THR A 51 -31.05 -19.62 3.65
N GLY A 52 -32.08 -18.96 3.10
CA GLY A 52 -32.48 -19.20 1.73
C GLY A 52 -33.27 -18.05 1.13
N ARG A 53 -33.24 -17.96 -0.20
CA ARG A 53 -33.95 -16.96 -0.97
C ARG A 53 -35.36 -17.47 -1.32
N ILE A 54 -36.38 -16.68 -1.06
CA ILE A 54 -37.77 -17.01 -1.37
C ILE A 54 -37.99 -16.89 -2.87
N ILE A 55 -38.39 -18.00 -3.49
CA ILE A 55 -38.66 -18.08 -4.93
C ILE A 55 -40.17 -18.05 -5.20
N ASP A 56 -40.98 -18.73 -4.34
CA ASP A 56 -42.41 -18.77 -4.49
C ASP A 56 -43.09 -18.91 -3.12
N VAL A 57 -44.28 -18.32 -2.96
CA VAL A 57 -45.12 -18.41 -1.76
C VAL A 57 -46.55 -18.73 -2.18
N ASN A 58 -47.05 -19.88 -1.77
CA ASN A 58 -48.40 -20.30 -2.07
C ASN A 58 -49.11 -20.74 -0.77
N GLY A 59 -49.81 -19.82 -0.14
CA GLY A 59 -50.46 -20.01 1.17
C GLY A 59 -49.41 -20.31 2.26
N SER A 60 -49.47 -21.53 2.84
CA SER A 60 -48.48 -21.98 3.82
C SER A 60 -47.28 -22.72 3.22
N GLN A 61 -47.28 -22.95 1.91
CA GLN A 61 -46.15 -23.57 1.22
C GLN A 61 -45.19 -22.49 0.69
N VAL A 62 -43.89 -22.69 0.88
CA VAL A 62 -42.86 -21.81 0.40
C VAL A 62 -41.78 -22.60 -0.35
N THR A 63 -41.35 -22.09 -1.47
CA THR A 63 -40.20 -22.61 -2.22
C THR A 63 -39.00 -21.71 -1.98
N ILE A 64 -37.94 -22.26 -1.48
CA ILE A 64 -36.72 -21.56 -1.05
C ILE A 64 -35.55 -22.09 -1.83
N GLN A 65 -34.74 -21.18 -2.36
CA GLN A 65 -33.44 -21.45 -2.95
C GLN A 65 -32.35 -21.32 -1.89
N MET A 66 -31.64 -22.39 -1.63
CA MET A 66 -30.48 -22.44 -0.73
C MET A 66 -29.16 -22.32 -1.51
N ASP A 67 -28.04 -22.18 -0.79
CA ASP A 67 -26.71 -22.20 -1.36
C ASP A 67 -26.47 -23.46 -2.21
N GLY A 68 -25.75 -23.30 -3.32
CA GLY A 68 -25.53 -24.36 -4.29
C GLY A 68 -26.72 -24.62 -5.24
N ASN A 69 -27.66 -23.68 -5.36
CA ASN A 69 -28.82 -23.73 -6.26
C ASN A 69 -29.83 -24.87 -5.92
N LEU A 70 -29.83 -25.32 -4.66
CA LEU A 70 -30.74 -26.32 -4.14
C LEU A 70 -32.10 -25.68 -3.86
N MET A 71 -33.19 -26.31 -4.33
CA MET A 71 -34.57 -25.86 -4.09
C MET A 71 -35.21 -26.69 -3.00
N LEU A 72 -35.72 -26.01 -1.95
CA LEU A 72 -36.46 -26.63 -0.87
C LEU A 72 -37.92 -26.22 -0.96
N GLN A 73 -38.82 -27.20 -0.94
CA GLN A 73 -40.25 -26.96 -0.64
C GLN A 73 -40.51 -27.28 0.84
N ALA A 74 -40.97 -26.28 1.55
CA ALA A 74 -41.28 -26.41 2.98
C ALA A 74 -42.66 -25.82 3.28
N ARG A 75 -43.18 -26.15 4.46
CA ARG A 75 -44.41 -25.58 4.98
C ARG A 75 -44.11 -24.63 6.12
N MET A 76 -44.74 -23.47 6.08
CA MET A 76 -44.65 -22.48 7.15
C MET A 76 -45.45 -22.92 8.38
N ALA A 77 -44.82 -22.79 9.56
CA ALA A 77 -45.47 -23.06 10.84
C ALA A 77 -46.57 -22.02 11.18
N GLU A 78 -46.38 -20.81 10.74
CA GLU A 78 -47.30 -19.68 10.93
C GLU A 78 -47.49 -18.91 9.61
N ALA A 79 -48.64 -18.26 9.44
CA ALA A 79 -48.88 -17.39 8.29
C ALA A 79 -48.14 -16.07 8.45
N VAL A 80 -47.03 -15.92 7.70
CA VAL A 80 -46.21 -14.71 7.66
C VAL A 80 -46.21 -14.15 6.24
N ASN A 81 -46.35 -12.83 6.09
CA ASN A 81 -46.24 -12.18 4.80
C ASN A 81 -44.75 -12.17 4.37
N LEU A 82 -44.38 -13.01 3.42
CA LEU A 82 -43.05 -13.09 2.81
C LEU A 82 -43.10 -12.51 1.41
N ASN A 83 -42.08 -11.76 1.02
CA ASN A 83 -41.96 -11.25 -0.34
C ASN A 83 -41.05 -12.17 -1.17
N MET A 84 -41.47 -12.45 -2.42
CA MET A 84 -40.59 -13.15 -3.37
C MET A 84 -39.32 -12.34 -3.62
N GLY A 85 -38.18 -13.04 -3.57
CA GLY A 85 -36.85 -12.42 -3.75
C GLY A 85 -36.10 -12.12 -2.47
N ASP A 86 -36.76 -12.08 -1.30
CA ASP A 86 -36.12 -11.86 -0.01
C ASP A 86 -35.25 -13.08 0.38
N THR A 87 -34.10 -12.79 1.00
CA THR A 87 -33.23 -13.83 1.58
C THR A 87 -33.38 -13.79 3.09
N ILE A 88 -33.93 -14.87 3.66
CA ILE A 88 -34.33 -14.93 5.07
C ILE A 88 -33.75 -16.19 5.70
N ALA A 89 -33.46 -16.11 7.00
CA ALA A 89 -33.11 -17.27 7.80
C ALA A 89 -34.39 -17.96 8.31
N PHE A 90 -34.39 -19.30 8.29
CA PHE A 90 -35.47 -20.15 8.73
C PHE A 90 -34.99 -21.10 9.82
N LEU A 91 -35.88 -21.39 10.77
CA LEU A 91 -35.71 -22.44 11.77
C LEU A 91 -36.56 -23.64 11.38
N VAL A 92 -35.98 -24.83 11.45
CA VAL A 92 -36.72 -26.10 11.31
C VAL A 92 -37.48 -26.36 12.61
N LYS A 93 -38.81 -26.29 12.55
CA LYS A 93 -39.70 -26.57 13.71
C LYS A 93 -40.06 -28.04 13.83
N GLU A 94 -40.26 -28.69 12.72
CA GLU A 94 -40.62 -30.11 12.67
C GLU A 94 -40.15 -30.72 11.35
N ASN A 95 -39.68 -31.94 11.41
CA ASN A 95 -39.30 -32.72 10.24
C ASN A 95 -39.91 -34.12 10.28
N SER A 96 -40.97 -34.31 9.49
CA SER A 96 -41.64 -35.60 9.35
C SER A 96 -41.04 -36.52 8.27
N GLY A 97 -39.90 -36.14 7.69
CA GLY A 97 -39.23 -36.88 6.61
C GLY A 97 -39.84 -36.67 5.22
N SER A 98 -41.14 -36.36 5.12
CA SER A 98 -41.81 -36.00 3.86
C SER A 98 -42.18 -34.52 3.76
N THR A 99 -42.27 -33.84 4.87
CA THR A 99 -42.59 -32.41 4.95
C THR A 99 -41.75 -31.76 6.05
N VAL A 100 -41.07 -30.71 5.70
CA VAL A 100 -40.30 -29.91 6.65
C VAL A 100 -41.12 -28.68 7.00
N MET A 101 -41.39 -28.49 8.29
CA MET A 101 -42.07 -27.31 8.80
C MET A 101 -41.03 -26.29 9.25
N ILE A 102 -41.12 -25.06 8.73
CA ILE A 102 -40.18 -23.98 8.97
C ILE A 102 -40.85 -22.73 9.51
N GLN A 103 -40.08 -21.95 10.24
CA GLN A 103 -40.48 -20.62 10.71
C GLN A 103 -39.44 -19.59 10.28
N PRO A 104 -39.83 -18.44 9.71
CA PRO A 104 -38.88 -17.38 9.40
C PRO A 104 -38.39 -16.70 10.69
N LEU A 105 -37.10 -16.43 10.74
CA LEU A 105 -36.43 -15.89 11.94
C LEU A 105 -36.13 -14.39 11.88
N ALA A 106 -36.54 -13.67 10.84
CA ALA A 106 -36.11 -12.29 10.62
C ALA A 106 -36.43 -11.33 11.79
N SER A 107 -37.60 -11.47 12.43
CA SER A 107 -37.98 -10.70 13.62
C SER A 107 -37.54 -11.36 14.93
N ASP A 108 -37.54 -12.70 14.95
CA ASP A 108 -37.23 -13.46 16.16
C ASP A 108 -35.72 -13.61 16.38
N MET A 109 -34.91 -13.61 15.29
CA MET A 109 -33.44 -13.64 15.42
C MET A 109 -32.88 -12.45 16.20
N GLN A 110 -33.39 -11.25 15.99
CA GLN A 110 -32.93 -10.09 16.74
C GLN A 110 -33.35 -10.21 18.22
N ALA A 111 -34.60 -10.56 18.47
CA ALA A 111 -35.09 -10.78 19.84
C ALA A 111 -34.36 -11.92 20.56
N MET A 112 -34.06 -13.02 19.87
CA MET A 112 -33.26 -14.12 20.44
C MET A 112 -31.81 -13.71 20.66
N LYS A 113 -31.23 -12.90 19.75
CA LYS A 113 -29.89 -12.35 19.91
C LYS A 113 -29.82 -11.40 21.09
N ASP A 114 -30.82 -10.51 21.21
CA ASP A 114 -30.91 -9.57 22.33
C ASP A 114 -31.05 -10.33 23.67
N GLN A 115 -31.93 -11.35 23.74
CA GLN A 115 -32.07 -12.18 24.91
C GLN A 115 -30.75 -12.91 25.27
N THR A 116 -30.06 -13.45 24.25
CA THR A 116 -28.76 -14.11 24.45
C THR A 116 -27.72 -13.15 25.01
N ILE A 117 -27.70 -11.91 24.50
CA ILE A 117 -26.79 -10.87 25.01
C ILE A 117 -27.13 -10.49 26.45
N PHE A 118 -28.41 -10.31 26.80
CA PHE A 118 -28.84 -10.04 28.17
C PHE A 118 -28.47 -11.16 29.11
N ASP A 119 -28.71 -12.41 28.76
CA ASP A 119 -28.34 -13.58 29.55
C ASP A 119 -26.81 -13.70 29.76
N LEU A 120 -26.02 -13.35 28.74
CA LEU A 120 -24.56 -13.32 28.83
C LEU A 120 -24.08 -12.20 29.75
N LEU A 121 -24.68 -11.01 29.68
CA LEU A 121 -24.35 -9.88 30.55
C LEU A 121 -24.68 -10.20 32.02
N GLU A 122 -25.86 -10.79 32.28
CA GLU A 122 -26.28 -11.21 33.62
C GLU A 122 -25.34 -12.29 34.18
N LYS A 123 -25.03 -13.32 33.39
CA LYS A 123 -24.10 -14.39 33.77
C LYS A 123 -22.72 -13.86 34.13
N ASN A 124 -22.26 -12.82 33.45
CA ASN A 124 -20.98 -12.16 33.71
C ASN A 124 -21.06 -11.04 34.78
N GLN A 125 -22.22 -10.86 35.41
CA GLN A 125 -22.47 -9.83 36.44
C GLN A 125 -22.19 -8.41 35.92
N LEU A 126 -22.56 -8.13 34.67
CA LEU A 126 -22.45 -6.84 34.02
C LEU A 126 -23.85 -6.23 33.87
N SER A 127 -23.99 -4.93 34.13
CA SER A 127 -25.25 -4.23 33.93
C SER A 127 -25.62 -4.17 32.45
N PRO A 128 -26.91 -4.28 32.07
CA PRO A 128 -27.36 -4.20 30.71
C PRO A 128 -27.42 -2.73 30.24
N SER A 129 -26.25 -2.05 30.20
CA SER A 129 -26.13 -0.71 29.62
C SER A 129 -25.92 -0.81 28.11
N ASP A 130 -26.28 0.25 27.36
CA ASP A 130 -26.10 0.33 25.91
C ASP A 130 -24.67 -0.02 25.49
N LYS A 131 -23.68 0.48 26.23
CA LYS A 131 -22.27 0.21 25.96
C LYS A 131 -21.90 -1.25 26.18
N ASN A 132 -22.36 -1.87 27.27
CA ASN A 132 -22.13 -3.30 27.53
C ASN A 132 -22.83 -4.18 26.49
N TYR A 133 -24.06 -3.80 26.10
CA TYR A 133 -24.78 -4.47 25.04
C TYR A 133 -24.01 -4.40 23.72
N GLN A 134 -23.60 -3.22 23.29
CA GLN A 134 -22.83 -3.01 22.06
C GLN A 134 -21.52 -3.80 22.04
N ILE A 135 -20.79 -3.85 23.16
CA ILE A 135 -19.56 -4.64 23.26
C ILE A 135 -19.85 -6.14 23.15
N ALA A 136 -20.87 -6.64 23.87
CA ALA A 136 -21.23 -8.05 23.83
C ALA A 136 -21.71 -8.47 22.44
N GLU A 137 -22.53 -7.65 21.80
CA GLU A 137 -22.99 -7.84 20.42
C GLU A 137 -21.82 -7.90 19.43
N THR A 138 -20.89 -6.94 19.53
CA THR A 138 -19.73 -6.89 18.63
C THR A 138 -18.80 -8.07 18.86
N LEU A 139 -18.56 -8.49 20.11
CA LEU A 139 -17.77 -9.69 20.42
C LEU A 139 -18.40 -10.95 19.83
N LEU A 140 -19.73 -11.10 19.93
CA LEU A 140 -20.46 -12.22 19.32
C LEU A 140 -20.34 -12.22 17.80
N ASN A 141 -20.55 -11.08 17.16
CA ASN A 141 -20.44 -10.94 15.70
C ASN A 141 -19.03 -11.29 15.21
N GLU A 142 -18.00 -10.99 16.01
CA GLU A 142 -16.60 -11.30 15.71
C GLU A 142 -16.18 -12.71 16.14
N ASN A 143 -17.11 -13.55 16.60
CA ASN A 143 -16.83 -14.89 17.16
C ASN A 143 -15.78 -14.88 18.28
N MET A 144 -15.78 -13.83 19.08
CA MET A 144 -14.92 -13.69 20.26
C MET A 144 -15.68 -14.10 21.53
N PRO A 145 -14.96 -14.57 22.57
CA PRO A 145 -15.62 -14.97 23.82
C PRO A 145 -16.23 -13.76 24.53
N VAL A 146 -17.50 -13.90 24.95
CA VAL A 146 -18.23 -12.92 25.77
C VAL A 146 -18.16 -13.37 27.22
N ASP A 147 -16.97 -13.32 27.79
CA ASP A 147 -16.71 -13.57 29.20
C ASP A 147 -16.36 -12.26 29.93
N ARG A 148 -16.36 -12.32 31.27
CA ARG A 148 -16.11 -11.14 32.12
C ARG A 148 -14.77 -10.49 31.82
N THR A 149 -13.72 -11.27 31.56
CA THR A 149 -12.36 -10.78 31.29
C THR A 149 -12.29 -10.03 29.96
N SER A 150 -12.84 -10.62 28.91
CA SER A 150 -12.92 -10.02 27.57
C SER A 150 -13.72 -8.72 27.59
N MET A 151 -14.90 -8.76 28.22
CA MET A 151 -15.76 -7.58 28.38
C MET A 151 -15.08 -6.45 29.16
N GLN A 152 -14.45 -6.76 30.31
CA GLN A 152 -13.74 -5.77 31.11
C GLN A 152 -12.55 -5.17 30.36
N LYS A 153 -11.80 -5.98 29.62
CA LYS A 153 -10.68 -5.51 28.81
C LYS A 153 -11.15 -4.50 27.76
N VAL A 154 -12.19 -4.86 26.98
CA VAL A 154 -12.73 -3.95 25.95
C VAL A 154 -13.33 -2.69 26.57
N LEU A 155 -14.07 -2.80 27.69
CA LEU A 155 -14.59 -1.65 28.41
C LEU A 155 -13.48 -0.69 28.86
N GLN A 156 -12.42 -1.23 29.45
CA GLN A 156 -11.29 -0.43 29.91
C GLN A 156 -10.61 0.31 28.76
N GLN A 157 -10.44 -0.36 27.61
CA GLN A 157 -9.89 0.23 26.40
C GLN A 157 -10.83 1.30 25.81
N ALA A 158 -12.15 1.03 25.75
CA ALA A 158 -13.14 1.97 25.24
C ALA A 158 -13.36 3.20 26.16
N TYR A 159 -12.99 3.12 27.44
CA TYR A 159 -12.94 4.29 28.32
C TYR A 159 -11.63 5.08 28.16
N LYS A 160 -10.54 4.39 27.89
CA LYS A 160 -9.24 5.05 27.66
C LYS A 160 -9.18 5.77 26.32
N TYR A 161 -9.86 5.23 25.30
CA TYR A 161 -9.91 5.75 23.94
C TYR A 161 -11.36 5.99 23.50
N PRO A 162 -12.01 7.04 24.02
CA PRO A 162 -13.46 7.27 23.85
C PRO A 162 -13.87 7.57 22.40
N ASP A 163 -12.97 8.13 21.61
CA ASP A 163 -13.20 8.50 20.21
C ASP A 163 -13.01 7.31 19.25
N THR A 164 -12.47 6.19 19.74
CA THR A 164 -12.23 5.00 18.92
C THR A 164 -13.48 4.11 18.90
N PRO A 165 -13.97 3.72 17.71
CA PRO A 165 -15.10 2.79 17.59
C PRO A 165 -14.84 1.47 18.33
N ILE A 166 -15.87 0.96 19.01
CA ILE A 166 -15.79 -0.33 19.73
C ILE A 166 -15.40 -1.47 18.76
N GLN A 167 -15.90 -1.42 17.52
CA GLN A 167 -15.54 -2.38 16.47
C GLN A 167 -14.02 -2.39 16.21
N THR A 168 -13.39 -1.21 16.10
CA THR A 168 -11.92 -1.07 15.92
C THR A 168 -11.17 -1.74 17.08
N ILE A 169 -11.55 -1.42 18.32
CA ILE A 169 -10.92 -1.99 19.54
C ILE A 169 -11.04 -3.52 19.55
N ILE A 170 -12.21 -4.05 19.23
CA ILE A 170 -12.46 -5.50 19.23
C ILE A 170 -11.69 -6.18 18.09
N SER A 171 -11.68 -5.60 16.90
CA SER A 171 -10.90 -6.10 15.76
C SER A 171 -9.41 -6.17 16.08
N MET A 172 -8.85 -5.12 16.71
CA MET A 172 -7.46 -5.11 17.15
C MET A 172 -7.18 -6.19 18.20
N ASN A 173 -8.08 -6.38 19.18
CA ASN A 173 -7.96 -7.46 20.16
C ASN A 173 -8.02 -8.85 19.52
N LYS A 174 -8.89 -9.05 18.53
CA LYS A 174 -8.99 -10.28 17.74
C LYS A 174 -7.69 -10.58 17.01
N MET A 175 -7.08 -9.56 16.46
CA MET A 175 -5.78 -9.63 15.77
C MET A 175 -4.59 -9.63 16.74
N GLN A 176 -4.82 -9.58 18.05
CA GLN A 176 -3.79 -9.51 19.11
C GLN A 176 -2.87 -8.29 18.99
N LEU A 177 -3.32 -7.24 18.34
CA LEU A 177 -2.60 -5.97 18.28
C LEU A 177 -2.69 -5.23 19.63
N PRO A 178 -1.61 -4.57 20.06
CA PRO A 178 -1.68 -3.72 21.23
C PRO A 178 -2.62 -2.53 20.96
N VAL A 179 -3.53 -2.24 21.91
CA VAL A 179 -4.45 -1.10 21.79
C VAL A 179 -3.80 0.11 22.47
N THR A 180 -3.10 0.91 21.66
CA THR A 180 -2.48 2.19 22.03
C THR A 180 -2.94 3.25 21.02
N GLU A 181 -2.77 4.53 21.32
CA GLU A 181 -3.14 5.62 20.43
C GLU A 181 -2.50 5.46 19.04
N GLN A 182 -1.21 5.14 19.02
CA GLN A 182 -0.43 4.94 17.78
C GLN A 182 -0.91 3.74 16.97
N THR A 183 -1.13 2.59 17.63
CA THR A 183 -1.61 1.40 16.92
C THR A 183 -3.06 1.52 16.48
N ILE A 184 -3.90 2.30 17.17
CA ILE A 184 -5.26 2.65 16.73
C ILE A 184 -5.19 3.45 15.44
N ALA A 185 -4.41 4.54 15.43
CA ALA A 185 -4.24 5.38 14.24
C ALA A 185 -3.70 4.58 13.05
N GLY A 186 -2.69 3.73 13.27
CA GLY A 186 -2.15 2.84 12.25
C GLY A 186 -3.18 1.83 11.73
N PHE A 187 -3.99 1.27 12.60
CA PHE A 187 -5.03 0.31 12.23
C PHE A 187 -6.19 0.96 11.46
N GLU A 188 -6.61 2.15 11.84
CA GLU A 188 -7.63 2.92 11.12
C GLU A 188 -7.15 3.31 9.72
N GLN A 189 -5.89 3.73 9.60
CA GLN A 189 -5.27 3.98 8.29
C GLN A 189 -5.17 2.70 7.44
N TYR A 190 -4.77 1.58 8.03
CA TYR A 190 -4.76 0.28 7.36
C TYR A 190 -6.14 -0.12 6.83
N GLN A 191 -7.21 0.18 7.58
CA GLN A 191 -8.58 -0.11 7.14
C GLN A 191 -9.09 0.85 6.05
N THR A 192 -8.64 2.10 6.04
CA THR A 192 -9.19 3.16 5.20
C THR A 192 -8.31 3.54 4.02
N ASN A 193 -7.00 3.33 4.13
CA ASN A 193 -6.03 3.79 3.15
C ASN A 193 -4.96 2.72 2.88
N GLN A 194 -5.02 2.12 1.70
CA GLN A 194 -4.08 1.11 1.26
C GLN A 194 -2.68 1.67 0.97
N HIS A 195 -2.56 2.97 0.62
CA HIS A 195 -1.29 3.61 0.22
C HIS A 195 -0.69 4.50 1.31
N ALA A 196 -1.05 4.25 2.55
CA ALA A 196 -0.68 5.11 3.67
C ALA A 196 0.84 5.30 3.83
N MET A 197 1.65 4.29 3.50
CA MET A 197 3.12 4.37 3.55
C MET A 197 3.66 5.36 2.51
N MET A 198 3.24 5.22 1.25
CA MET A 198 3.71 6.07 0.16
C MET A 198 3.26 7.53 0.34
N GLN A 199 2.02 7.75 0.77
CA GLN A 199 1.53 9.10 1.05
C GLN A 199 2.31 9.79 2.17
N ALA A 200 2.63 9.07 3.24
CA ALA A 200 3.43 9.61 4.33
C ALA A 200 4.86 9.92 3.88
N LEU A 201 5.45 9.08 3.03
CA LEU A 201 6.77 9.33 2.43
C LEU A 201 6.75 10.55 1.52
N SER A 202 5.74 10.71 0.68
CA SER A 202 5.60 11.88 -0.21
C SER A 202 5.46 13.17 0.60
N GLY A 203 4.57 13.21 1.61
CA GLY A 203 4.42 14.37 2.49
C GLY A 203 5.71 14.72 3.23
N MET A 204 6.41 13.73 3.76
CA MET A 204 7.69 13.95 4.42
C MET A 204 8.78 14.43 3.44
N THR A 205 8.78 13.93 2.20
CA THR A 205 9.72 14.38 1.16
C THR A 205 9.50 15.86 0.83
N GLU A 206 8.25 16.30 0.72
CA GLU A 206 7.92 17.73 0.51
C GLU A 206 8.41 18.59 1.68
N GLU A 207 8.18 18.16 2.93
CA GLU A 207 8.65 18.89 4.12
C GLU A 207 10.19 18.93 4.19
N LEU A 208 10.87 17.82 3.90
CA LEU A 208 12.34 17.74 3.84
C LEU A 208 12.88 18.69 2.76
N THR A 209 12.34 18.64 1.55
CA THR A 209 12.77 19.49 0.43
C THR A 209 12.55 20.97 0.75
N ALA A 210 11.43 21.32 1.38
CA ALA A 210 11.16 22.67 1.83
C ALA A 210 12.17 23.13 2.91
N TYR A 211 12.51 22.26 3.87
CA TYR A 211 13.51 22.54 4.90
C TYR A 211 14.92 22.70 4.30
N MET A 212 15.27 21.92 3.29
CA MET A 212 16.57 21.94 2.59
C MET A 212 16.74 23.13 1.64
N SER A 213 15.79 24.05 1.56
CA SER A 213 15.89 25.24 0.71
C SER A 213 17.00 26.23 1.12
N GLU A 214 17.49 26.15 2.36
CA GLU A 214 18.63 26.95 2.84
C GLU A 214 19.91 26.09 2.82
N PRO A 215 21.10 26.66 2.44
CA PRO A 215 22.33 25.89 2.23
C PRO A 215 22.82 25.09 3.44
N ASP A 216 22.69 25.67 4.64
CA ASP A 216 23.14 25.02 5.88
C ASP A 216 22.21 23.85 6.24
N SER A 217 20.91 24.06 6.17
CA SER A 217 19.91 23.02 6.39
C SER A 217 20.03 21.87 5.38
N MET A 218 20.32 22.22 4.11
CA MET A 218 20.57 21.21 3.07
C MET A 218 21.75 20.33 3.43
N ARG A 219 22.90 20.91 3.79
CA ARG A 219 24.09 20.15 4.18
C ARG A 219 23.82 19.23 5.36
N GLU A 220 23.13 19.72 6.38
CA GLU A 220 22.77 18.93 7.55
C GLU A 220 21.86 17.76 7.18
N MET A 221 20.84 17.99 6.39
CA MET A 221 19.89 16.94 5.97
C MET A 221 20.55 15.92 5.04
N LEU A 222 21.37 16.34 4.09
CA LEU A 222 22.12 15.42 3.25
C LEU A 222 23.02 14.51 4.10
N GLN A 223 23.65 14.99 5.17
CA GLN A 223 24.43 14.18 6.10
C GLN A 223 23.56 13.16 6.86
N VAL A 224 22.35 13.56 7.30
CA VAL A 224 21.42 12.68 8.01
C VAL A 224 20.91 11.56 7.11
N LEU A 225 20.60 11.89 5.85
CA LEU A 225 19.98 10.94 4.90
C LEU A 225 20.99 10.06 4.18
N SER A 226 22.25 10.52 4.03
CA SER A 226 23.30 9.81 3.31
C SER A 226 23.75 8.54 4.04
N ASP A 227 24.05 7.52 3.27
CA ASP A 227 24.77 6.33 3.68
C ASP A 227 26.26 6.47 3.27
N ALA A 228 27.12 5.54 3.65
CA ALA A 228 28.54 5.64 3.37
C ALA A 228 28.87 5.74 1.86
N GLN A 229 28.06 5.11 1.02
CA GLN A 229 28.18 5.17 -0.43
C GLN A 229 27.78 6.50 -1.06
N ASP A 230 27.01 7.32 -0.35
CA ASP A 230 26.53 8.61 -0.84
C ASP A 230 27.47 9.75 -0.50
N LEU A 231 28.48 9.50 0.30
CA LEU A 231 29.45 10.51 0.69
C LEU A 231 30.23 10.98 -0.55
N PRO A 232 30.59 12.30 -0.62
CA PRO A 232 31.31 12.82 -1.76
C PRO A 232 32.65 12.10 -1.98
N VAL A 233 32.84 11.56 -3.17
CA VAL A 233 34.14 11.03 -3.64
C VAL A 233 34.92 12.12 -4.38
N LEU A 234 34.19 13.10 -4.93
CA LEU A 234 34.75 14.24 -5.65
C LEU A 234 35.54 15.16 -4.71
N ASN A 235 36.75 15.51 -5.15
CA ASN A 235 37.47 16.59 -4.54
C ASN A 235 37.01 17.94 -5.15
N ALA A 236 35.94 18.50 -4.59
CA ALA A 236 35.37 19.78 -5.05
C ALA A 236 36.42 20.91 -5.08
N ASP A 237 37.34 20.93 -4.11
CA ASP A 237 38.41 21.95 -4.06
C ASP A 237 39.37 21.85 -5.23
N ALA A 238 39.76 20.63 -5.67
CA ALA A 238 40.62 20.44 -6.82
C ALA A 238 39.92 20.83 -8.12
N MET A 239 38.66 20.48 -8.27
CA MET A 239 37.83 20.88 -9.43
C MET A 239 37.66 22.38 -9.51
N LEU A 240 37.39 23.06 -8.39
CA LEU A 240 37.27 24.52 -8.35
C LEU A 240 38.59 25.23 -8.61
N GLN A 241 39.74 24.66 -8.21
CA GLN A 241 41.05 25.19 -8.56
C GLN A 241 41.32 25.10 -10.08
N GLU A 242 40.94 24.01 -10.71
CA GLU A 242 41.04 23.85 -12.16
C GLU A 242 40.13 24.83 -12.90
N LEU A 243 38.89 24.99 -12.42
CA LEU A 243 37.93 25.94 -12.95
C LEU A 243 38.44 27.40 -12.81
N GLU A 244 39.01 27.76 -11.65
CA GLU A 244 39.61 29.10 -11.40
C GLU A 244 40.76 29.38 -12.36
N GLN A 245 41.62 28.41 -12.63
CA GLN A 245 42.71 28.55 -13.59
C GLN A 245 42.21 28.72 -15.02
N THR A 246 41.15 27.99 -15.38
CA THR A 246 40.54 28.00 -16.72
C THR A 246 39.76 29.31 -16.91
N THR A 247 38.99 29.76 -15.92
CA THR A 247 38.21 31.01 -15.96
C THR A 247 39.11 32.23 -15.90
N GLY A 248 40.17 32.22 -15.10
CA GLY A 248 41.18 33.25 -15.05
C GLY A 248 41.87 33.49 -16.40
N ASN A 249 42.06 32.43 -17.19
CA ASN A 249 42.56 32.51 -18.55
C ASN A 249 41.49 32.97 -19.56
N ALA A 250 40.21 32.67 -19.36
CA ALA A 250 39.10 33.01 -20.25
C ALA A 250 38.70 34.52 -20.16
N LEU A 251 38.92 35.17 -19.01
CA LEU A 251 38.70 36.60 -18.87
C LEU A 251 39.66 37.45 -19.70
N PHE A 252 40.78 36.87 -20.17
CA PHE A 252 41.77 37.53 -21.03
C PHE A 252 41.70 37.14 -22.51
N THR A 253 40.86 36.17 -22.90
CA THR A 253 40.68 35.76 -24.29
C THR A 253 39.24 36.00 -24.78
N GLN A 254 38.89 37.27 -24.91
CA GLN A 254 37.79 37.67 -25.78
C GLN A 254 38.24 37.54 -27.24
N GLY A 255 37.91 36.43 -27.89
CA GLY A 255 38.10 36.23 -29.33
C GLY A 255 38.85 34.96 -29.71
N GLN A 256 38.12 33.96 -29.96
CA GLN A 256 38.16 32.97 -31.06
C GLN A 256 37.63 31.63 -30.61
N VAL A 257 36.37 31.39 -30.89
CA VAL A 257 35.79 30.07 -30.92
C VAL A 257 36.21 29.41 -32.23
N SER A 258 37.09 28.43 -32.17
CA SER A 258 37.31 27.52 -33.30
C SER A 258 36.10 26.57 -33.43
N VAL A 259 35.32 26.83 -34.45
CA VAL A 259 34.22 25.93 -34.87
C VAL A 259 34.85 24.70 -35.49
N GLY A 260 34.84 23.60 -34.72
CA GLY A 260 35.04 22.25 -35.24
C GLY A 260 33.67 21.56 -35.34
N ASP A 261 33.31 21.14 -36.55
CA ASP A 261 32.07 20.52 -36.96
C ASP A 261 31.54 19.46 -35.97
N GLN A 262 30.44 19.77 -35.33
CA GLN A 262 29.31 18.85 -35.09
C GLN A 262 28.04 19.68 -34.91
N LEU A 263 27.09 19.50 -35.81
CA LEU A 263 25.74 20.06 -35.73
C LEU A 263 24.99 19.45 -34.52
N ALA A 264 25.21 20.02 -33.34
CA ALA A 264 24.35 19.78 -32.18
C ALA A 264 23.21 20.79 -32.22
N ALA A 265 21.99 20.33 -32.00
CA ALA A 265 20.83 21.18 -31.89
C ALA A 265 21.05 22.20 -30.75
N THR A 266 21.07 23.48 -31.07
CA THR A 266 21.14 24.57 -30.09
C THR A 266 19.78 24.72 -29.43
N ASP A 267 19.75 24.90 -28.11
CA ASP A 267 18.54 25.33 -27.41
C ASP A 267 18.13 26.75 -27.86
N MET A 268 16.93 27.19 -27.46
CA MET A 268 16.43 28.54 -27.85
C MET A 268 17.25 29.70 -27.30
N THR A 269 18.24 29.47 -26.42
CA THR A 269 19.14 30.47 -25.82
C THR A 269 20.50 30.55 -26.53
N GLY A 270 20.78 29.60 -27.47
CA GLY A 270 21.99 29.62 -28.29
C GLY A 270 23.22 28.94 -27.68
N ASN A 271 23.11 28.34 -26.51
CA ASN A 271 24.18 27.54 -25.89
C ASN A 271 24.10 26.08 -26.34
N PRO A 272 25.23 25.40 -26.61
CA PRO A 272 25.20 23.97 -26.85
C PRO A 272 24.76 23.23 -25.59
N PRO A 273 23.97 22.15 -25.73
CA PRO A 273 23.56 21.34 -24.58
C PRO A 273 24.78 20.75 -23.86
N VAL A 274 24.80 20.81 -22.54
CA VAL A 274 25.88 20.26 -21.70
C VAL A 274 25.98 18.75 -21.81
N LEU A 275 24.82 18.09 -21.90
CA LEU A 275 24.69 16.65 -22.04
C LEU A 275 24.12 16.33 -23.42
N SER A 276 24.67 15.31 -24.09
CA SER A 276 24.06 14.76 -25.28
C SER A 276 22.76 14.03 -24.96
N ALA A 277 21.92 13.78 -25.96
CA ALA A 277 20.67 13.04 -25.77
C ALA A 277 20.91 11.63 -25.17
N GLU A 278 21.99 10.95 -25.60
CA GLU A 278 22.38 9.65 -25.07
C GLU A 278 22.81 9.75 -23.59
N GLN A 279 23.51 10.82 -23.22
CA GLN A 279 23.92 11.07 -21.83
C GLN A 279 22.71 11.43 -20.96
N LEU A 280 21.78 12.24 -21.46
CA LEU A 280 20.53 12.57 -20.76
C LEU A 280 19.72 11.31 -20.45
N SER A 281 19.52 10.45 -21.45
CA SER A 281 18.79 9.19 -21.27
C SER A 281 19.49 8.27 -20.28
N ALA A 282 20.83 8.10 -20.39
CA ALA A 282 21.61 7.26 -19.47
C ALA A 282 21.60 7.78 -18.03
N PHE A 283 21.66 9.11 -17.83
CA PHE A 283 21.60 9.71 -16.50
C PHE A 283 20.16 9.75 -15.95
N ALA A 284 19.16 9.87 -16.81
CA ALA A 284 17.76 9.74 -16.43
C ALA A 284 17.48 8.38 -15.79
N GLU A 285 17.93 7.31 -16.44
CA GLU A 285 17.85 5.96 -15.90
C GLU A 285 18.69 5.80 -14.62
N LYS A 286 19.96 6.29 -14.64
CA LYS A 286 20.89 6.16 -13.50
C LYS A 286 20.38 6.83 -12.23
N PHE A 287 19.82 8.04 -12.34
CA PHE A 287 19.38 8.85 -11.19
C PHE A 287 17.88 8.79 -10.94
N ASP A 288 17.16 7.92 -11.68
CA ASP A 288 15.72 7.77 -11.59
C ASP A 288 14.99 9.14 -11.67
N MET A 289 15.41 9.95 -12.65
CA MET A 289 14.87 11.26 -12.97
C MET A 289 14.40 11.30 -14.43
N THR A 290 13.53 12.23 -14.77
CA THR A 290 13.16 12.44 -16.17
C THR A 290 14.24 13.25 -16.92
N GLU A 291 14.30 13.11 -18.25
CA GLU A 291 15.23 13.91 -19.09
C GLU A 291 14.98 15.43 -18.95
N ASP A 292 13.71 15.83 -18.77
CA ASP A 292 13.33 17.23 -18.53
C ASP A 292 13.87 17.77 -17.19
N GLN A 293 13.80 16.98 -16.13
CA GLN A 293 14.35 17.32 -14.82
C GLN A 293 15.87 17.50 -14.87
N LEU A 294 16.58 16.58 -15.52
CA LEU A 294 18.03 16.69 -15.71
C LEU A 294 18.41 17.90 -16.60
N THR A 295 17.60 18.17 -17.60
CA THR A 295 17.80 19.35 -18.47
C THR A 295 17.64 20.64 -17.66
N ASN A 296 16.63 20.72 -16.79
CA ASN A 296 16.43 21.87 -15.90
C ASN A 296 17.61 22.05 -14.95
N LEU A 297 18.06 20.97 -14.31
CA LEU A 297 19.20 21.00 -13.40
C LEU A 297 20.49 21.46 -14.10
N THR A 298 20.78 20.92 -15.29
CA THR A 298 21.98 21.30 -16.07
C THR A 298 21.94 22.76 -16.52
N LYS A 299 20.77 23.29 -16.90
CA LYS A 299 20.58 24.72 -17.21
C LYS A 299 20.87 25.60 -15.99
N GLN A 300 20.42 25.21 -14.82
CA GLN A 300 20.70 25.97 -13.58
C GLN A 300 22.22 26.02 -13.28
N LEU A 301 22.92 24.88 -13.46
CA LEU A 301 24.37 24.79 -13.29
C LEU A 301 25.13 25.68 -14.32
N GLN A 302 24.66 25.70 -15.57
CA GLN A 302 25.20 26.62 -16.60
C GLN A 302 25.01 28.10 -16.23
N ASN A 303 23.83 28.44 -15.69
CA ASN A 303 23.55 29.83 -15.26
C ASN A 303 24.51 30.29 -14.15
N MET A 304 25.08 29.35 -13.39
CA MET A 304 26.11 29.60 -12.39
C MET A 304 27.52 29.70 -12.99
N HIS A 305 27.66 29.70 -14.31
CA HIS A 305 28.92 29.75 -15.04
C HIS A 305 29.86 28.55 -14.80
N LEU A 306 29.31 27.42 -14.38
CA LEU A 306 30.05 26.15 -14.36
C LEU A 306 30.22 25.65 -15.81
N ASP A 307 31.45 25.23 -16.15
CA ASP A 307 31.72 24.74 -17.49
C ASP A 307 31.13 23.34 -17.71
N ALA A 308 30.88 23.00 -18.98
CA ALA A 308 30.26 21.74 -19.36
C ALA A 308 31.07 20.50 -18.90
N GLN A 309 32.39 20.59 -18.84
CA GLN A 309 33.26 19.50 -18.42
C GLN A 309 33.10 19.23 -16.93
N THR A 310 33.07 20.28 -16.11
CA THR A 310 32.81 20.17 -14.66
C THR A 310 31.45 19.53 -14.40
N ILE A 311 30.40 19.97 -15.08
CA ILE A 311 29.06 19.40 -14.95
C ILE A 311 29.05 17.92 -15.33
N GLN A 312 29.58 17.56 -16.50
CA GLN A 312 29.67 16.15 -16.94
C GLN A 312 30.47 15.29 -15.95
N THR A 313 31.55 15.80 -15.39
CA THR A 313 32.36 15.08 -14.42
C THR A 313 31.57 14.77 -13.16
N VAL A 314 30.81 15.73 -12.62
CA VAL A 314 29.95 15.53 -11.45
C VAL A 314 28.91 14.44 -11.71
N PHE A 315 28.21 14.50 -12.85
CA PHE A 315 27.22 13.47 -13.21
C PHE A 315 27.83 12.08 -13.42
N THR A 316 29.00 12.03 -14.06
CA THR A 316 29.67 10.75 -14.34
C THR A 316 30.20 10.09 -13.07
N GLN A 317 30.72 10.88 -12.13
CA GLN A 317 31.33 10.38 -10.89
C GLN A 317 30.31 10.19 -9.74
N SER A 318 29.04 10.51 -9.96
CA SER A 318 27.99 10.22 -9.01
C SER A 318 27.33 8.89 -9.35
N ASP A 319 27.27 7.97 -8.39
CA ASP A 319 26.69 6.64 -8.59
C ASP A 319 25.24 6.55 -8.12
N THR A 320 24.83 7.43 -7.20
CA THR A 320 23.47 7.52 -6.67
C THR A 320 22.96 8.96 -6.80
N THR A 321 21.65 9.14 -6.76
CA THR A 321 21.00 10.45 -6.79
C THR A 321 21.37 11.27 -5.55
N MET A 322 21.45 10.62 -4.39
CA MET A 322 21.91 11.23 -3.14
C MET A 322 23.38 11.67 -3.24
N GLN A 323 24.24 10.87 -3.89
CA GLN A 323 25.65 11.26 -4.12
C GLN A 323 25.74 12.46 -5.06
N LEU A 324 24.93 12.51 -6.13
CA LEU A 324 24.85 13.68 -7.02
C LEU A 324 24.47 14.94 -6.24
N ALA A 325 23.46 14.86 -5.38
CA ALA A 325 23.05 15.99 -4.53
C ALA A 325 24.18 16.46 -3.60
N ASN A 326 24.91 15.52 -2.97
CA ASN A 326 26.08 15.82 -2.12
C ASN A 326 27.21 16.48 -2.92
N HIS A 327 27.52 15.98 -4.11
CA HIS A 327 28.56 16.56 -4.98
C HIS A 327 28.21 17.98 -5.41
N LEU A 328 26.98 18.23 -5.83
CA LEU A 328 26.52 19.55 -6.23
C LEU A 328 26.49 20.53 -5.04
N GLN A 329 26.03 20.06 -3.87
CA GLN A 329 26.07 20.87 -2.65
C GLN A 329 27.52 21.28 -2.32
N ALA A 330 28.46 20.33 -2.32
CA ALA A 330 29.86 20.61 -2.01
C ALA A 330 30.51 21.54 -3.05
N LEU A 331 30.24 21.34 -4.35
CA LEU A 331 30.77 22.15 -5.44
C LEU A 331 30.29 23.60 -5.36
N VAL A 332 28.98 23.79 -5.19
CA VAL A 332 28.35 25.12 -5.17
C VAL A 332 28.74 25.90 -3.92
N THR A 333 28.75 25.24 -2.76
CA THR A 333 29.21 25.86 -1.52
C THR A 333 30.68 26.25 -1.61
N GLY A 334 31.54 25.36 -2.10
CA GLY A 334 32.96 25.62 -2.31
C GLY A 334 33.22 26.75 -3.31
N ALA A 335 32.41 26.89 -4.37
CA ALA A 335 32.49 28.00 -5.31
C ALA A 335 32.11 29.34 -4.65
N ALA A 336 31.12 29.37 -3.75
CA ALA A 336 30.77 30.53 -2.95
C ALA A 336 31.90 30.91 -1.97
N ASP A 337 32.48 29.93 -1.26
CA ASP A 337 33.59 30.14 -0.32
C ASP A 337 34.84 30.75 -1.01
N LYS A 338 35.08 30.37 -2.27
CA LYS A 338 36.15 30.94 -3.12
C LYS A 338 35.74 32.25 -3.80
N SER A 339 34.55 32.78 -3.52
CA SER A 339 34.00 33.99 -4.14
C SER A 339 33.88 33.92 -5.68
N MET A 340 33.79 32.73 -6.24
CA MET A 340 33.50 32.50 -7.67
C MET A 340 32.06 32.82 -8.02
N ILE A 341 31.15 32.56 -7.07
CA ILE A 341 29.75 32.96 -7.11
C ILE A 341 29.38 33.72 -5.84
N ASN A 342 28.36 34.57 -5.91
CA ASN A 342 27.88 35.28 -4.73
C ASN A 342 26.84 34.50 -3.95
N ALA A 343 26.55 34.88 -2.72
CA ALA A 343 25.60 34.21 -1.85
C ALA A 343 24.16 34.20 -2.43
N GLU A 344 23.77 35.19 -3.21
CA GLU A 344 22.47 35.26 -3.86
C GLU A 344 22.34 34.20 -4.95
N THR A 345 23.34 34.07 -5.83
CA THR A 345 23.38 33.02 -6.86
C THR A 345 23.39 31.63 -6.26
N MET A 346 24.15 31.42 -5.15
CA MET A 346 24.12 30.14 -4.43
C MET A 346 22.72 29.82 -3.89
N LYS A 347 22.07 30.83 -3.29
CA LYS A 347 20.70 30.65 -2.77
C LYS A 347 19.68 30.37 -3.90
N GLU A 348 19.78 31.13 -5.00
CA GLU A 348 18.92 30.90 -6.18
C GLU A 348 19.07 29.49 -6.73
N PHE A 349 20.28 28.94 -6.76
CA PHE A 349 20.49 27.55 -7.17
C PHE A 349 19.81 26.55 -6.24
N PHE A 350 20.03 26.66 -4.93
CA PHE A 350 19.46 25.74 -3.96
C PHE A 350 17.93 25.83 -3.85
N THR A 351 17.35 26.95 -4.23
CA THR A 351 15.89 27.14 -4.31
C THR A 351 15.31 26.88 -5.70
N SER A 352 16.13 26.56 -6.69
CA SER A 352 15.70 26.30 -8.07
C SER A 352 14.89 25.02 -8.19
N ASP A 353 14.01 24.98 -9.19
CA ASP A 353 13.18 23.79 -9.44
C ASP A 353 14.03 22.55 -9.74
N GLY A 354 15.12 22.68 -10.54
CA GLY A 354 16.02 21.57 -10.83
C GLY A 354 16.69 20.98 -9.59
N MET A 355 17.09 21.83 -8.62
CA MET A 355 17.66 21.33 -7.36
C MET A 355 16.61 20.70 -6.45
N LYS A 356 15.40 21.26 -6.40
CA LYS A 356 14.29 20.66 -5.65
C LYS A 356 13.92 19.26 -6.19
N GLU A 357 13.80 19.13 -7.51
CA GLU A 357 13.53 17.86 -8.17
C GLU A 357 14.61 16.82 -7.89
N LEU A 358 15.91 17.24 -7.92
CA LEU A 358 17.01 16.37 -7.54
C LEU A 358 16.91 15.93 -6.07
N LEU A 359 16.62 16.85 -5.16
CA LEU A 359 16.48 16.52 -3.73
C LEU A 359 15.30 15.60 -3.47
N GLU A 360 14.17 15.83 -4.13
CA GLU A 360 13.03 14.91 -4.06
C GLU A 360 13.41 13.52 -4.55
N ALA A 361 14.08 13.41 -5.69
CA ALA A 361 14.56 12.14 -6.22
C ALA A 361 15.55 11.46 -5.26
N ALA A 362 16.50 12.21 -4.69
CA ALA A 362 17.49 11.71 -3.74
C ALA A 362 16.87 11.20 -2.43
N VAL A 363 15.88 11.94 -1.91
CA VAL A 363 15.14 11.53 -0.70
C VAL A 363 14.31 10.26 -0.98
N LYS A 364 13.57 10.26 -2.08
CA LYS A 364 12.74 9.11 -2.49
C LYS A 364 13.57 7.86 -2.75
N GLU A 365 14.76 7.98 -3.36
CA GLU A 365 15.70 6.86 -3.52
C GLU A 365 16.02 6.15 -2.19
N LYS A 366 16.07 6.90 -1.08
CA LYS A 366 16.36 6.33 0.25
C LYS A 366 15.16 5.66 0.92
N PHE A 367 13.97 5.94 0.44
CA PHE A 367 12.72 5.52 1.08
C PHE A 367 11.86 4.61 0.20
N THR A 368 12.30 4.31 -1.02
CA THR A 368 11.59 3.45 -1.97
C THR A 368 12.50 2.31 -2.46
N LEU A 369 11.89 1.27 -3.00
CA LEU A 369 12.59 0.21 -3.70
C LEU A 369 12.33 0.26 -5.20
N ASN A 370 13.36 0.00 -5.97
CA ASN A 370 13.19 -0.36 -7.37
C ASN A 370 12.57 -1.78 -7.44
N PRO A 371 11.61 -2.04 -8.35
CA PRO A 371 10.97 -3.35 -8.49
C PRO A 371 11.94 -4.53 -8.63
N GLU A 372 13.10 -4.35 -9.23
CA GLU A 372 14.12 -5.40 -9.35
C GLU A 372 14.66 -5.88 -8.00
N LYS A 373 14.78 -4.98 -7.01
CA LYS A 373 15.24 -5.30 -5.66
C LYS A 373 14.18 -6.01 -4.82
N MET A 374 12.90 -5.88 -5.18
CA MET A 374 11.80 -6.52 -4.44
C MET A 374 11.82 -8.05 -4.50
N GLN A 375 12.57 -8.65 -5.40
CA GLN A 375 12.76 -10.10 -5.49
C GLN A 375 13.46 -10.67 -4.24
N ASN A 376 14.18 -9.84 -3.49
CA ASN A 376 14.86 -10.25 -2.27
C ASN A 376 14.10 -9.75 -1.04
N PRO A 377 13.49 -10.63 -0.23
CA PRO A 377 12.78 -10.24 1.00
C PRO A 377 13.65 -9.46 2.00
N GLN A 378 14.97 -9.64 1.96
CA GLN A 378 15.91 -8.92 2.81
C GLN A 378 15.93 -7.43 2.46
N GLU A 379 15.84 -7.06 1.18
CA GLU A 379 15.81 -5.67 0.73
C GLU A 379 14.61 -4.89 1.30
N VAL A 380 13.43 -5.53 1.39
CA VAL A 380 12.24 -4.93 2.03
C VAL A 380 12.47 -4.70 3.52
N SER A 381 13.06 -5.67 4.20
CA SER A 381 13.40 -5.54 5.62
C SER A 381 14.46 -4.45 5.86
N ASP A 382 15.47 -4.40 5.01
CA ASP A 382 16.55 -3.40 5.08
C ASP A 382 16.03 -1.99 4.75
N LEU A 383 15.06 -1.87 3.82
CA LEU A 383 14.36 -0.61 3.57
C LEU A 383 13.68 -0.09 4.83
N TYR A 384 12.83 -0.90 5.47
CA TYR A 384 12.12 -0.48 6.68
C TYR A 384 13.07 -0.08 7.80
N LYS A 385 14.13 -0.88 8.01
CA LYS A 385 15.17 -0.57 8.98
C LYS A 385 15.90 0.74 8.62
N GLY A 386 16.26 0.92 7.36
CA GLY A 386 16.92 2.12 6.87
C GLY A 386 16.07 3.38 7.06
N ILE A 387 14.77 3.31 6.73
CA ILE A 387 13.83 4.41 6.98
C ILE A 387 13.78 4.73 8.47
N TYR A 388 13.60 3.71 9.33
CA TYR A 388 13.50 3.89 10.78
C TYR A 388 14.74 4.58 11.36
N GLU A 389 15.94 4.13 10.99
CA GLU A 389 17.21 4.71 11.44
C GLU A 389 17.42 6.14 10.95
N LYS A 390 16.99 6.46 9.70
CA LYS A 390 17.05 7.83 9.16
C LYS A 390 16.08 8.76 9.88
N MET A 391 14.88 8.26 10.21
CA MET A 391 13.91 9.04 11.01
C MET A 391 14.44 9.34 12.41
N ASP A 392 15.09 8.38 13.05
CA ASP A 392 15.70 8.58 14.37
C ASP A 392 16.81 9.65 14.33
N ARG A 393 17.71 9.57 13.35
CA ARG A 393 18.75 10.59 13.12
C ARG A 393 18.17 11.96 12.85
N LEU A 394 17.09 12.02 12.05
CA LEU A 394 16.41 13.26 11.71
C LEU A 394 15.78 13.92 12.94
N MET A 395 15.07 13.17 13.78
CA MET A 395 14.52 13.67 15.03
C MET A 395 15.60 14.16 15.99
N GLN A 396 16.73 13.46 16.08
CA GLN A 396 17.87 13.88 16.90
C GLN A 396 18.45 15.21 16.39
N GLN A 397 18.60 15.39 15.09
CA GLN A 397 19.07 16.64 14.48
C GLN A 397 18.09 17.77 14.73
N MET A 398 16.80 17.53 14.56
CA MET A 398 15.76 18.56 14.76
C MET A 398 15.57 18.94 16.23
N SER A 399 15.93 18.10 17.19
CA SER A 399 15.76 18.38 18.61
C SER A 399 16.54 19.61 19.11
N GLY A 400 17.53 20.09 18.34
CA GLY A 400 18.31 21.30 18.61
C GLY A 400 17.79 22.58 17.92
N HIS A 401 16.82 22.46 17.02
CA HIS A 401 16.35 23.55 16.16
C HIS A 401 14.90 23.94 16.50
N ALA A 402 14.73 25.06 17.21
CA ALA A 402 13.42 25.61 17.59
C ALA A 402 12.77 26.38 16.43
N SER A 403 12.63 25.76 15.25
CA SER A 403 11.87 26.32 14.13
C SER A 403 10.56 25.53 13.94
N SER A 404 9.48 26.22 13.52
CA SER A 404 8.21 25.55 13.25
C SER A 404 8.34 24.45 12.17
N SER A 405 9.17 24.68 11.15
CA SER A 405 9.44 23.68 10.11
C SER A 405 10.18 22.45 10.66
N GLY A 406 11.13 22.64 11.60
CA GLY A 406 11.82 21.54 12.26
C GLY A 406 10.91 20.72 13.18
N GLU A 407 9.95 21.38 13.86
CA GLU A 407 8.96 20.69 14.67
C GLU A 407 8.03 19.83 13.81
N HIS A 408 7.51 20.34 12.69
CA HIS A 408 6.69 19.58 11.75
C HIS A 408 7.45 18.38 11.18
N LEU A 409 8.67 18.59 10.73
CA LEU A 409 9.51 17.52 10.19
C LEU A 409 9.81 16.44 11.24
N SER A 410 10.03 16.81 12.50
CA SER A 410 10.22 15.88 13.61
C SER A 410 8.94 15.08 13.89
N GLU A 411 7.76 15.70 13.79
CA GLU A 411 6.47 15.04 13.97
C GLU A 411 6.19 14.06 12.82
N SER A 412 6.46 14.45 11.58
CA SER A 412 6.34 13.57 10.40
C SER A 412 7.29 12.37 10.48
N ALA A 413 8.53 12.57 10.92
CA ALA A 413 9.50 11.50 11.15
C ALA A 413 9.03 10.50 12.22
N LYS A 414 8.48 11.02 13.32
CA LYS A 414 7.89 10.19 14.38
C LYS A 414 6.69 9.41 13.87
N GLY A 415 5.79 10.04 13.13
CA GLY A 415 4.64 9.37 12.50
C GLY A 415 5.06 8.26 11.55
N MET A 416 6.17 8.43 10.82
CA MET A 416 6.74 7.40 9.97
C MET A 416 7.29 6.20 10.77
N GLN A 417 7.99 6.43 11.88
CA GLN A 417 8.45 5.35 12.76
C GLN A 417 7.28 4.57 13.35
N GLU A 418 6.25 5.25 13.83
CA GLU A 418 5.05 4.63 14.40
C GLU A 418 4.33 3.76 13.36
N ARG A 419 4.32 4.19 12.09
CA ARG A 419 3.78 3.41 10.98
C ARG A 419 4.60 2.16 10.71
N ILE A 420 5.93 2.26 10.68
CA ILE A 420 6.81 1.10 10.50
C ILE A 420 6.63 0.10 11.64
N ASP A 421 6.57 0.57 12.89
CA ASP A 421 6.31 -0.29 14.04
C ASP A 421 4.95 -1.00 13.92
N PHE A 422 3.92 -0.30 13.46
CA PHE A 422 2.60 -0.89 13.20
C PHE A 422 2.68 -1.97 12.10
N LEU A 423 3.32 -1.69 10.96
CA LEU A 423 3.47 -2.64 9.86
C LEU A 423 4.28 -3.87 10.28
N GLN A 424 5.34 -3.71 11.07
CA GLN A 424 6.11 -4.81 11.64
C GLN A 424 5.27 -5.66 12.60
N ASN A 425 4.49 -5.04 13.48
CA ASN A 425 3.56 -5.76 14.35
C ASN A 425 2.50 -6.53 13.55
N LEU A 426 1.98 -5.93 12.49
CA LEU A 426 1.01 -6.57 11.60
C LEU A 426 1.65 -7.74 10.85
N SER A 427 2.87 -7.59 10.32
CA SER A 427 3.58 -8.63 9.57
C SER A 427 3.95 -9.84 10.43
N ASN A 428 4.14 -9.67 11.74
CA ASN A 428 4.32 -10.77 12.69
C ASN A 428 3.06 -11.64 12.84
N LEU A 429 1.89 -11.07 12.61
CA LEU A 429 0.59 -11.76 12.71
C LEU A 429 0.13 -12.31 11.37
N PHE A 430 0.30 -11.53 10.33
CA PHE A 430 -0.07 -11.85 8.95
C PHE A 430 1.10 -11.52 8.05
N PRO A 431 1.48 -12.39 7.10
CA PRO A 431 2.48 -12.03 6.09
C PRO A 431 1.96 -10.91 5.18
N TYR A 432 2.24 -9.68 5.56
CA TYR A 432 1.82 -8.46 4.93
C TYR A 432 2.97 -7.45 4.86
N ALA A 433 3.10 -6.76 3.75
CA ALA A 433 4.05 -5.67 3.57
C ALA A 433 3.47 -4.58 2.67
N GLN A 434 3.69 -3.33 3.02
CA GLN A 434 3.49 -2.15 2.16
C GLN A 434 4.85 -1.71 1.63
N ILE A 435 5.06 -1.82 0.34
CA ILE A 435 6.36 -1.55 -0.26
C ILE A 435 6.25 -0.29 -1.11
N PRO A 436 6.78 0.85 -0.65
CA PRO A 436 6.89 2.02 -1.50
C PRO A 436 7.90 1.74 -2.61
N MET A 437 7.47 1.95 -3.85
CA MET A 437 8.26 1.69 -5.05
C MET A 437 8.53 2.96 -5.82
N ARG A 438 9.63 2.94 -6.57
CA ARG A 438 9.93 3.97 -7.56
C ARG A 438 10.53 3.32 -8.79
N MET A 439 10.08 3.74 -9.96
CA MET A 439 10.53 3.25 -11.25
C MET A 439 10.48 4.38 -12.27
N GLU A 440 11.60 4.66 -12.93
CA GLU A 440 11.71 5.70 -13.97
C GLU A 440 11.19 7.07 -13.52
N GLY A 441 11.55 7.49 -12.30
CA GLY A 441 11.14 8.77 -11.73
C GLY A 441 9.70 8.83 -11.23
N ARG A 442 8.95 7.72 -11.24
CA ARG A 442 7.55 7.64 -10.83
C ARG A 442 7.38 6.84 -9.57
N ASP A 443 6.51 7.35 -8.72
CA ASP A 443 6.18 6.73 -7.47
C ASP A 443 5.07 5.67 -7.66
N GLY A 444 5.18 4.57 -6.93
CA GLY A 444 4.19 3.50 -6.91
C GLY A 444 4.11 2.87 -5.52
N ASN A 445 3.11 2.07 -5.30
CA ASN A 445 2.94 1.31 -4.08
C ASN A 445 2.61 -0.14 -4.38
N ALA A 446 3.16 -1.05 -3.58
CA ALA A 446 2.80 -2.44 -3.61
C ALA A 446 2.38 -2.92 -2.22
N ASP A 447 1.15 -3.37 -2.10
CA ASP A 447 0.66 -4.04 -0.89
C ASP A 447 0.63 -5.54 -1.14
N LEU A 448 1.49 -6.27 -0.45
CA LEU A 448 1.61 -7.72 -0.56
C LEU A 448 0.95 -8.41 0.62
N PHE A 449 -0.04 -9.25 0.34
CA PHE A 449 -0.69 -10.13 1.30
C PHE A 449 -0.38 -11.59 0.94
N VAL A 450 0.22 -12.35 1.84
CA VAL A 450 0.51 -13.77 1.61
C VAL A 450 -0.35 -14.65 2.50
N TYR A 451 -1.09 -15.55 1.89
CA TYR A 451 -1.96 -16.49 2.57
C TYR A 451 -1.31 -17.87 2.61
N MET A 452 -0.89 -18.29 3.80
CA MET A 452 -0.30 -19.59 4.04
C MET A 452 -1.16 -20.42 4.97
N ASN A 453 -1.54 -21.63 4.55
CA ASN A 453 -2.21 -22.59 5.44
C ASN A 453 -1.18 -23.37 6.24
N LYS A 454 -0.90 -22.94 7.49
CA LYS A 454 0.09 -23.57 8.39
C LYS A 454 -0.13 -25.09 8.60
N LYS A 455 -1.36 -25.60 8.49
CA LYS A 455 -1.64 -27.04 8.60
C LYS A 455 -1.20 -27.82 7.36
N ARG A 456 -1.34 -27.25 6.15
CA ARG A 456 -0.94 -27.88 4.89
C ARG A 456 0.58 -27.83 4.66
N MET A 457 1.28 -26.83 5.23
CA MET A 457 2.75 -26.80 5.22
C MET A 457 3.38 -28.02 5.90
N GLN A 458 2.78 -28.50 7.00
CA GLN A 458 3.26 -29.71 7.69
C GLN A 458 3.04 -31.00 6.86
N GLU A 459 2.10 -30.99 5.92
CA GLU A 459 1.77 -32.13 5.04
C GLU A 459 2.53 -32.13 3.70
N LYS A 460 3.48 -31.20 3.48
CA LYS A 460 4.24 -30.99 2.21
C LYS A 460 3.36 -30.75 0.97
N LYS A 461 2.15 -30.29 1.14
CA LYS A 461 1.29 -29.77 0.08
C LYS A 461 1.30 -28.26 0.14
N GLU A 462 2.30 -27.68 -0.48
CA GLU A 462 2.56 -26.25 -0.53
C GLU A 462 1.56 -25.58 -1.50
N ASP A 463 0.35 -25.33 -1.05
CA ASP A 463 -0.54 -24.37 -1.72
C ASP A 463 -0.34 -23.01 -1.03
N VAL A 464 0.38 -22.12 -1.66
CA VAL A 464 0.56 -20.72 -1.23
C VAL A 464 -0.25 -19.85 -2.16
N SER A 465 -0.96 -18.88 -1.62
CA SER A 465 -1.58 -17.83 -2.42
C SER A 465 -1.18 -16.46 -1.90
N ALA A 466 -1.10 -15.49 -2.79
CA ALA A 466 -0.81 -14.11 -2.47
C ALA A 466 -1.77 -13.20 -3.23
N LEU A 467 -2.08 -12.06 -2.64
CA LEU A 467 -2.69 -10.93 -3.31
C LEU A 467 -1.65 -9.81 -3.30
N LEU A 468 -1.33 -9.33 -4.47
CA LEU A 468 -0.50 -8.15 -4.68
C LEU A 468 -1.40 -7.04 -5.22
N HIS A 469 -1.53 -5.97 -4.45
CA HIS A 469 -2.19 -4.75 -4.89
C HIS A 469 -1.12 -3.75 -5.30
N LEU A 470 -1.20 -3.27 -6.53
CA LEU A 470 -0.28 -2.30 -7.12
C LEU A 470 -1.07 -1.03 -7.44
N ASP A 471 -0.53 0.12 -7.08
CA ASP A 471 -1.01 1.40 -7.58
C ASP A 471 0.06 2.04 -8.44
N MET A 472 -0.22 2.13 -9.72
CA MET A 472 0.73 2.58 -10.74
C MET A 472 0.12 3.73 -11.55
N GLU A 473 0.92 4.72 -11.86
CA GLU A 473 0.47 5.96 -12.52
C GLU A 473 -0.26 5.71 -13.85
N TYR A 474 0.18 4.72 -14.64
CA TYR A 474 -0.41 4.44 -15.97
C TYR A 474 -1.42 3.31 -16.01
N LEU A 475 -1.21 2.27 -15.21
CA LEU A 475 -2.12 1.13 -15.17
C LEU A 475 -3.23 1.32 -14.14
N GLY A 476 -3.11 2.36 -13.28
CA GLY A 476 -4.00 2.55 -12.16
C GLY A 476 -3.91 1.42 -11.13
N PRO A 477 -4.92 1.31 -10.26
CA PRO A 477 -4.99 0.23 -9.28
C PRO A 477 -5.13 -1.12 -9.98
N THR A 478 -4.19 -2.01 -9.68
CA THR A 478 -4.11 -3.36 -10.26
C THR A 478 -3.98 -4.38 -9.14
N ASP A 479 -4.94 -5.30 -9.05
CA ASP A 479 -4.87 -6.43 -8.13
C ASP A 479 -4.39 -7.68 -8.85
N VAL A 480 -3.36 -8.33 -8.31
CA VAL A 480 -2.82 -9.58 -8.84
C VAL A 480 -2.99 -10.68 -7.81
N HIS A 481 -3.90 -11.59 -8.06
CA HIS A 481 -4.02 -12.80 -7.26
C HIS A 481 -3.10 -13.88 -7.80
N VAL A 482 -2.18 -14.36 -6.98
CA VAL A 482 -1.21 -15.40 -7.32
C VAL A 482 -1.49 -16.64 -6.50
N SER A 483 -1.54 -17.82 -7.13
CA SER A 483 -1.57 -19.09 -6.41
C SER A 483 -0.49 -20.02 -6.93
N LEU A 484 0.28 -20.61 -6.00
CA LEU A 484 1.36 -21.54 -6.27
C LEU A 484 0.95 -22.94 -5.82
N ARG A 485 1.05 -23.93 -6.73
CA ARG A 485 0.86 -25.34 -6.43
C ARG A 485 2.03 -26.16 -6.97
N GLY A 486 2.92 -26.57 -6.08
CA GLY A 486 4.19 -27.17 -6.48
C GLY A 486 5.01 -26.19 -7.29
N THR A 487 5.21 -26.44 -8.58
CA THR A 487 5.91 -25.52 -9.51
C THR A 487 4.97 -24.76 -10.45
N MET A 488 3.65 -24.94 -10.31
CA MET A 488 2.68 -24.26 -11.16
C MET A 488 2.20 -22.98 -10.49
N VAL A 489 2.35 -21.85 -11.18
CA VAL A 489 1.88 -20.53 -10.79
C VAL A 489 0.64 -20.20 -11.61
N HIS A 490 -0.43 -19.84 -10.95
CA HIS A 490 -1.63 -19.32 -11.58
C HIS A 490 -1.85 -17.86 -11.14
N THR A 491 -2.01 -16.95 -12.10
CA THR A 491 -2.20 -15.54 -11.85
C THR A 491 -3.55 -15.07 -12.36
N LYS A 492 -4.17 -14.13 -11.65
CA LYS A 492 -5.37 -13.41 -12.09
C LYS A 492 -5.15 -11.94 -11.84
N PHE A 493 -5.32 -11.15 -12.90
CA PHE A 493 -5.23 -9.71 -12.85
C PHE A 493 -6.62 -9.09 -12.83
N TYR A 494 -6.81 -8.11 -11.97
CA TYR A 494 -8.01 -7.29 -11.89
C TYR A 494 -7.57 -5.85 -12.09
N VAL A 495 -8.08 -5.21 -13.13
CA VAL A 495 -7.75 -3.83 -13.54
C VAL A 495 -9.03 -3.04 -13.78
N GLU A 496 -8.94 -1.71 -13.73
CA GLU A 496 -10.13 -0.86 -13.85
C GLU A 496 -10.67 -0.77 -15.28
N ASP A 497 -9.80 -0.85 -16.28
CA ASP A 497 -10.18 -0.63 -17.67
C ASP A 497 -9.63 -1.68 -18.64
N ALA A 498 -10.20 -1.69 -19.86
CA ALA A 498 -9.84 -2.66 -20.89
C ALA A 498 -8.49 -2.35 -21.57
N GLU A 499 -7.98 -1.11 -21.49
CA GLU A 499 -6.68 -0.72 -22.05
C GLU A 499 -5.55 -1.28 -21.18
N SER A 500 -5.64 -1.12 -19.87
CA SER A 500 -4.73 -1.72 -18.89
C SER A 500 -4.71 -3.26 -19.01
N ALA A 501 -5.88 -3.89 -19.20
CA ALA A 501 -5.96 -5.34 -19.44
C ALA A 501 -5.22 -5.76 -20.73
N ARG A 502 -5.30 -4.98 -21.80
CA ARG A 502 -4.57 -5.27 -23.05
C ARG A 502 -3.07 -5.10 -22.90
N ILE A 503 -2.62 -4.06 -22.19
CA ILE A 503 -1.19 -3.85 -21.93
C ILE A 503 -0.62 -5.04 -21.17
N ILE A 504 -1.33 -5.53 -20.15
CA ILE A 504 -0.91 -6.73 -19.41
C ILE A 504 -0.88 -7.97 -20.33
N ASP A 505 -1.91 -8.19 -21.13
CA ASP A 505 -1.99 -9.34 -22.05
C ASP A 505 -0.86 -9.33 -23.08
N ASP A 506 -0.51 -8.17 -23.62
CA ASP A 506 0.60 -7.99 -24.57
C ASP A 506 1.98 -8.32 -23.93
N HIS A 507 2.12 -8.21 -22.59
CA HIS A 507 3.35 -8.48 -21.84
C HIS A 507 3.34 -9.84 -21.11
N MET A 508 2.28 -10.65 -21.25
CA MET A 508 2.19 -11.97 -20.58
C MET A 508 3.34 -12.92 -20.94
N THR A 509 3.89 -12.82 -22.13
CA THR A 509 5.05 -13.64 -22.56
C THR A 509 6.31 -13.31 -21.73
N GLN A 510 6.52 -12.04 -21.37
CA GLN A 510 7.63 -11.62 -20.53
C GLN A 510 7.46 -12.15 -19.09
N LEU A 511 6.23 -12.08 -18.56
CA LEU A 511 5.91 -12.65 -17.25
C LEU A 511 6.11 -14.17 -17.24
N GLU A 512 5.69 -14.88 -18.28
CA GLU A 512 5.88 -16.33 -18.41
C GLU A 512 7.38 -16.68 -18.41
N GLN A 513 8.20 -15.91 -19.13
CA GLN A 513 9.65 -16.09 -19.16
C GLN A 513 10.29 -15.85 -17.79
N ALA A 514 9.94 -14.74 -17.12
CA ALA A 514 10.48 -14.40 -15.79
C ALA A 514 10.12 -15.47 -14.73
N ILE A 515 8.90 -15.99 -14.79
CA ILE A 515 8.44 -17.09 -13.93
C ILE A 515 9.21 -18.39 -14.24
N ALA A 516 9.47 -18.67 -15.52
CA ALA A 516 10.22 -19.87 -15.95
C ALA A 516 11.69 -19.81 -15.55
N GLU A 517 12.33 -18.65 -15.61
CA GLU A 517 13.72 -18.42 -15.16
C GLU A 517 13.90 -18.72 -13.67
N ASN A 518 12.85 -18.53 -12.88
CA ASN A 518 12.81 -18.87 -11.46
C ASN A 518 12.37 -20.33 -11.18
N GLY A 519 12.26 -21.17 -12.20
CA GLY A 519 11.95 -22.60 -12.06
C GLY A 519 10.46 -22.93 -11.89
N TYR A 520 9.57 -21.96 -12.14
CA TYR A 520 8.12 -22.14 -12.07
C TYR A 520 7.49 -22.11 -13.46
N LYS A 521 6.25 -22.53 -13.56
CA LYS A 521 5.47 -22.53 -14.81
C LYS A 521 4.18 -21.76 -14.61
N LEU A 522 3.96 -20.74 -15.45
CA LEU A 522 2.71 -20.00 -15.51
C LEU A 522 1.61 -20.86 -16.17
N THR A 523 0.37 -20.83 -15.60
CA THR A 523 -0.77 -21.62 -16.10
C THR A 523 -2.06 -20.79 -16.08
#